data_2859d4f46c204ecbf910636eaf03370c
#
_entry.id   2859d4f46c204ecbf910636eaf03370c
#
_cell.length_a   1.000
_cell.length_b   1.000
_cell.length_c   1.000
_cell.angle_alpha   90.00
_cell.angle_beta   90.00
_cell.angle_gamma   90.00
#
_symmetry.space_group_name_H-M   'P 1'
#
loop_
_entity.id
_entity.type
_entity.pdbx_description
1 polymer ?
#
loop_
_entity_poly.entity_id
_entity_poly.type
_entity_poly.pdbx_seq_one_letter_code
_entity_poly.pdbx_strand_id
1 'polypeptide(L)'
;TTHRAQVGLVVVMWSNFTRIDFEVEEDADIYSGLPWTSVMNSSKTPNKNVRATLSSFMKDNNINGTVIHREPFKIEHLVKKSLRTFYMFQELMLSMKMPYIQLVGTQPLPPSTYTAASRFLIDSPYMDKIDKSKFLGWPVFKPIGGWCVDDIFDNFDNVRISEKDYHPNCQGHEIITQEIKQLKRDAQ
;
A
#
# COMPACT_ATOMS: atom_id res chain seq x y z
N THR A 1 -27.22 -6.47 -11.06
CA THR A 1 -26.88 -7.92 -10.97
C THR A 1 -26.11 -8.43 -12.20
N THR A 2 -26.17 -7.73 -13.33
CA THR A 2 -25.52 -8.13 -14.60
C THR A 2 -24.00 -7.89 -14.65
N HIS A 3 -23.46 -7.00 -13.85
CA HIS A 3 -22.04 -6.63 -13.93
C HIS A 3 -21.07 -7.64 -13.31
N ARG A 4 -21.50 -8.47 -12.35
CA ARG A 4 -20.63 -9.49 -11.72
C ARG A 4 -20.13 -10.55 -12.70
N ALA A 5 -20.92 -10.91 -13.69
CA ALA A 5 -20.55 -11.94 -14.69
C ALA A 5 -19.41 -11.49 -15.63
N GLN A 6 -19.04 -10.20 -15.60
CA GLN A 6 -18.06 -9.62 -16.52
C GLN A 6 -16.67 -9.40 -15.88
N VAL A 7 -16.55 -9.56 -14.55
CA VAL A 7 -15.26 -9.38 -13.86
C VAL A 7 -14.50 -10.70 -13.86
N GLY A 8 -13.42 -10.76 -14.62
CA GLY A 8 -12.58 -11.94 -14.71
C GLY A 8 -11.54 -12.07 -13.59
N LEU A 9 -11.00 -10.94 -13.11
CA LEU A 9 -9.98 -10.90 -12.07
C LEU A 9 -9.92 -9.50 -11.45
N VAL A 10 -9.82 -9.44 -10.13
CA VAL A 10 -9.52 -8.21 -9.39
C VAL A 10 -8.04 -8.21 -9.01
N VAL A 11 -7.31 -7.21 -9.47
CA VAL A 11 -5.91 -7.00 -9.07
C VAL A 11 -5.86 -5.75 -8.22
N VAL A 12 -5.37 -5.87 -6.99
CA VAL A 12 -5.14 -4.73 -6.11
C VAL A 12 -3.66 -4.54 -5.84
N MET A 13 -3.18 -3.33 -6.10
CA MET A 13 -1.82 -2.92 -5.81
C MET A 13 -1.84 -1.93 -4.64
N TRP A 14 -1.39 -2.41 -3.49
CA TRP A 14 -1.34 -1.63 -2.26
C TRP A 14 -0.20 -0.61 -2.29
N SER A 15 -0.45 0.56 -1.71
CA SER A 15 0.58 1.58 -1.53
C SER A 15 1.39 1.36 -0.24
N ASN A 16 2.29 2.29 0.04
CA ASN A 16 3.09 2.35 1.26
C ASN A 16 2.22 2.30 2.53
N PHE A 17 2.70 1.60 3.56
CA PHE A 17 1.98 1.41 4.84
C PHE A 17 1.81 2.71 5.65
N THR A 18 2.64 3.71 5.38
CA THR A 18 2.55 5.01 6.06
C THR A 18 1.46 5.93 5.50
N ARG A 19 0.81 5.53 4.42
CA ARG A 19 -0.26 6.32 3.82
C ARG A 19 -1.46 6.43 4.74
N ILE A 20 -1.93 7.66 4.92
CA ILE A 20 -3.15 7.98 5.67
C ILE A 20 -4.05 8.75 4.73
N ASP A 21 -5.29 8.32 4.66
CA ASP A 21 -6.34 9.00 3.92
C ASP A 21 -7.25 9.71 4.93
N PHE A 22 -7.61 10.96 4.68
CA PHE A 22 -8.54 11.72 5.48
C PHE A 22 -9.44 12.58 4.61
N GLU A 23 -10.65 12.83 5.10
CA GLU A 23 -11.61 13.69 4.46
C GLU A 23 -11.15 15.15 4.54
N VAL A 24 -11.35 15.91 3.48
CA VAL A 24 -11.01 17.32 3.38
C VAL A 24 -12.31 18.08 3.23
N GLU A 25 -12.47 19.19 3.95
CA GLU A 25 -13.60 20.10 3.73
C GLU A 25 -13.63 20.60 2.29
N GLU A 26 -14.83 20.80 1.74
CA GLU A 26 -15.06 21.09 0.31
C GLU A 26 -14.25 22.27 -0.25
N ASP A 27 -13.92 23.25 0.59
CA ASP A 27 -13.14 24.43 0.20
C ASP A 27 -11.61 24.20 0.20
N ALA A 28 -11.15 23.03 0.62
CA ALA A 28 -9.74 22.69 0.69
C ALA A 28 -9.22 21.99 -0.59
N ASP A 29 -9.95 22.09 -1.70
CA ASP A 29 -9.62 21.42 -2.96
C ASP A 29 -8.23 21.79 -3.49
N ILE A 30 -7.32 20.86 -3.31
CA ILE A 30 -5.96 21.00 -3.79
C ILE A 30 -5.69 20.06 -4.97
N TYR A 31 -6.52 19.07 -5.16
CA TYR A 31 -6.33 18.01 -6.16
C TYR A 31 -7.66 17.48 -6.72
N SER A 32 -8.40 18.29 -7.49
CA SER A 32 -9.46 17.74 -8.34
C SER A 32 -10.82 17.40 -7.71
N GLY A 33 -11.31 18.13 -6.72
CA GLY A 33 -12.71 17.96 -6.26
C GLY A 33 -13.02 16.62 -5.60
N LEU A 34 -12.01 15.92 -5.08
CA LEU A 34 -12.22 14.72 -4.28
C LEU A 34 -12.27 15.08 -2.79
N PRO A 35 -13.27 14.60 -2.03
CA PRO A 35 -13.41 14.87 -0.61
C PRO A 35 -12.34 14.18 0.25
N TRP A 36 -11.45 13.40 -0.37
CA TRP A 36 -10.42 12.62 0.32
C TRP A 36 -9.03 12.99 -0.16
N THR A 37 -8.12 13.19 0.76
CA THR A 37 -6.70 13.33 0.45
C THR A 37 -5.86 12.31 1.18
N SER A 38 -4.75 11.93 0.55
CA SER A 38 -3.81 10.97 1.10
C SER A 38 -2.52 11.67 1.50
N VAL A 39 -2.07 11.45 2.72
CA VAL A 39 -0.77 11.93 3.20
C VAL A 39 0.13 10.75 3.49
N MET A 40 1.29 10.76 2.85
CA MET A 40 2.39 9.92 3.26
C MET A 40 3.19 10.67 4.34
N ASN A 41 3.60 9.94 5.37
CA ASN A 41 4.48 10.48 6.39
C ASN A 41 5.88 10.70 5.81
N SER A 42 6.03 11.76 5.03
CA SER A 42 7.34 12.22 4.56
C SER A 42 7.60 13.61 5.13
N SER A 43 8.82 13.82 5.61
CA SER A 43 9.31 15.14 6.02
C SER A 43 9.27 16.19 4.89
N LYS A 44 8.95 15.76 3.68
CA LYS A 44 8.89 16.54 2.45
C LYS A 44 7.48 16.73 1.92
N THR A 45 6.44 16.86 2.78
CA THR A 45 5.12 17.23 2.28
C THR A 45 5.22 18.63 1.66
N PRO A 46 5.17 18.76 0.34
CA PRO A 46 5.55 20.02 -0.32
C PRO A 46 4.47 21.09 -0.23
N ASN A 47 3.25 20.72 0.14
CA ASN A 47 2.11 21.65 0.09
C ASN A 47 1.78 22.22 1.47
N LYS A 48 1.87 23.56 1.59
CA LYS A 48 1.52 24.29 2.83
C LYS A 48 0.07 24.06 3.27
N ASN A 49 -0.83 23.90 2.31
CA ASN A 49 -2.27 23.74 2.59
C ASN A 49 -2.54 22.33 3.16
N VAL A 50 -1.91 21.28 2.63
CA VAL A 50 -2.01 19.92 3.21
C VAL A 50 -1.50 19.90 4.65
N ARG A 51 -0.43 20.64 4.95
CA ARG A 51 0.05 20.78 6.32
C ARG A 51 -0.95 21.52 7.21
N ALA A 52 -1.58 22.57 6.69
CA ALA A 52 -2.59 23.33 7.44
C ALA A 52 -3.82 22.47 7.75
N THR A 53 -4.35 21.77 6.76
CA THR A 53 -5.50 20.85 6.92
C THR A 53 -5.17 19.72 7.89
N LEU A 54 -4.00 19.10 7.76
CA LEU A 54 -3.57 18.07 8.71
C LEU A 54 -3.41 18.61 10.12
N SER A 55 -2.86 19.83 10.29
CA SER A 55 -2.73 20.48 11.59
C SER A 55 -4.07 20.81 12.21
N SER A 56 -5.06 21.26 11.42
CA SER A 56 -6.43 21.50 11.88
C SER A 56 -7.08 20.20 12.31
N PHE A 57 -7.08 19.19 11.46
CA PHE A 57 -7.62 17.85 11.77
C PHE A 57 -7.06 17.30 13.08
N MET A 58 -5.76 17.42 13.28
CA MET A 58 -5.10 16.96 14.50
C MET A 58 -5.54 17.73 15.73
N LYS A 59 -5.64 19.06 15.62
CA LYS A 59 -6.11 19.93 16.69
C LYS A 59 -7.56 19.60 17.07
N ASP A 60 -8.44 19.45 16.10
CA ASP A 60 -9.86 19.20 16.28
C ASP A 60 -10.13 17.80 16.89
N ASN A 61 -9.24 16.85 16.64
CA ASN A 61 -9.30 15.49 17.19
C ASN A 61 -8.41 15.29 18.43
N ASN A 62 -7.86 16.35 19.03
CA ASN A 62 -6.93 16.30 20.15
C ASN A 62 -5.70 15.38 19.91
N ILE A 63 -5.28 15.25 18.65
CA ILE A 63 -4.10 14.48 18.29
C ILE A 63 -2.86 15.36 18.50
N ASN A 64 -1.97 14.95 19.40
CA ASN A 64 -0.75 15.71 19.65
C ASN A 64 0.16 15.70 18.42
N GLY A 65 0.41 16.88 17.84
CA GLY A 65 1.24 17.04 16.63
C GLY A 65 2.65 16.49 16.73
N THR A 66 3.19 16.40 17.95
CA THR A 66 4.47 15.73 18.21
C THR A 66 4.40 14.23 17.87
N VAL A 67 3.24 13.62 17.99
CA VAL A 67 3.02 12.20 17.67
C VAL A 67 3.15 11.95 16.18
N ILE A 68 2.68 12.85 15.32
CA ILE A 68 2.83 12.68 13.86
C ILE A 68 4.25 13.00 13.37
N HIS A 69 4.99 13.87 14.04
CA HIS A 69 6.31 14.30 13.57
C HIS A 69 7.51 13.54 14.15
N ARG A 70 7.37 12.88 15.30
CA ARG A 70 8.50 12.21 15.97
C ARG A 70 8.40 10.69 16.10
N GLU A 71 7.18 10.13 16.27
CA GLU A 71 6.90 8.70 16.22
C GLU A 71 5.44 8.47 15.79
N PRO A 72 5.07 8.85 14.59
CA PRO A 72 3.66 9.06 14.25
C PRO A 72 2.83 7.79 14.27
N PHE A 73 3.42 6.70 13.94
CA PHE A 73 2.81 5.38 14.04
C PHE A 73 3.94 4.42 14.38
N LYS A 74 3.90 3.82 15.53
CA LYS A 74 4.79 2.71 15.82
C LYS A 74 4.72 1.77 14.63
N ILE A 75 5.86 1.32 14.13
CA ILE A 75 5.98 0.40 12.99
C ILE A 75 4.97 -0.74 13.13
N GLU A 76 4.79 -1.22 14.35
CA GLU A 76 3.79 -2.22 14.71
C GLU A 76 2.37 -1.85 14.26
N HIS A 77 1.92 -0.62 14.51
CA HIS A 77 0.57 -0.18 14.13
C HIS A 77 0.39 -0.08 12.61
N LEU A 78 1.42 0.36 11.91
CA LEU A 78 1.41 0.44 10.45
C LEU A 78 1.33 -0.96 9.83
N VAL A 79 2.14 -1.89 10.33
CA VAL A 79 2.10 -3.29 9.90
C VAL A 79 0.73 -3.91 10.20
N LYS A 80 0.24 -3.81 11.45
CA LYS A 80 -1.06 -4.37 11.86
C LYS A 80 -2.23 -3.78 11.04
N LYS A 81 -2.23 -2.46 10.80
CA LYS A 81 -3.23 -1.79 9.96
C LYS A 81 -3.23 -2.39 8.56
N SER A 82 -2.07 -2.49 7.92
CA SER A 82 -1.96 -2.97 6.55
C SER A 82 -2.36 -4.45 6.44
N LEU A 83 -1.89 -5.30 7.35
CA LEU A 83 -2.26 -6.71 7.36
C LEU A 83 -3.77 -6.92 7.55
N ARG A 84 -4.39 -6.14 8.43
CA ARG A 84 -5.85 -6.16 8.59
C ARG A 84 -6.55 -5.78 7.29
N THR A 85 -6.07 -4.76 6.60
CA THR A 85 -6.64 -4.31 5.32
C THR A 85 -6.50 -5.40 4.25
N PHE A 86 -5.34 -6.04 4.13
CA PHE A 86 -5.10 -7.13 3.19
C PHE A 86 -6.03 -8.32 3.46
N TYR A 87 -6.16 -8.70 4.71
CA TYR A 87 -7.04 -9.79 5.12
C TYR A 87 -8.52 -9.46 4.88
N MET A 88 -8.97 -8.25 5.25
CA MET A 88 -10.35 -7.82 5.00
C MET A 88 -10.69 -7.80 3.51
N PHE A 89 -9.77 -7.35 2.65
CA PHE A 89 -9.96 -7.41 1.21
C PHE A 89 -10.07 -8.85 0.71
N GLN A 90 -9.20 -9.75 1.18
CA GLN A 90 -9.27 -11.18 0.89
C GLN A 90 -10.66 -11.75 1.23
N GLU A 91 -11.12 -11.53 2.47
CA GLU A 91 -12.43 -12.03 2.93
C GLU A 91 -13.59 -11.45 2.09
N LEU A 92 -13.51 -10.18 1.71
CA LEU A 92 -14.48 -9.56 0.81
C LEU A 92 -14.50 -10.26 -0.55
N MET A 93 -13.33 -10.50 -1.16
CA MET A 93 -13.25 -11.18 -2.46
C MET A 93 -13.76 -12.61 -2.38
N LEU A 94 -13.43 -13.34 -1.31
CA LEU A 94 -13.93 -14.69 -1.07
C LEU A 94 -15.45 -14.71 -0.88
N SER A 95 -16.00 -13.79 -0.08
CA SER A 95 -17.46 -13.68 0.12
C SER A 95 -18.22 -13.37 -1.17
N MET A 96 -17.59 -12.58 -2.05
CA MET A 96 -18.14 -12.25 -3.36
C MET A 96 -17.87 -13.31 -4.43
N LYS A 97 -17.10 -14.35 -4.12
CA LYS A 97 -16.61 -15.37 -5.07
C LYS A 97 -15.90 -14.74 -6.28
N MET A 98 -15.11 -13.70 -6.03
CA MET A 98 -14.36 -12.97 -7.05
C MET A 98 -12.92 -13.45 -7.09
N PRO A 99 -12.39 -13.85 -8.26
CA PRO A 99 -10.95 -14.08 -8.41
C PRO A 99 -10.17 -12.81 -8.12
N TYR A 100 -9.10 -12.92 -7.33
CA TYR A 100 -8.28 -11.76 -6.97
C TYR A 100 -6.80 -12.10 -6.86
N ILE A 101 -5.98 -11.06 -6.99
CA ILE A 101 -4.55 -11.04 -6.66
C ILE A 101 -4.26 -9.75 -5.91
N GLN A 102 -3.40 -9.83 -4.89
CA GLN A 102 -2.87 -8.71 -4.14
C GLN A 102 -1.36 -8.57 -4.40
N LEU A 103 -0.86 -7.36 -4.37
CA LEU A 103 0.58 -7.05 -4.37
C LEU A 103 0.82 -5.70 -3.71
N VAL A 104 2.06 -5.45 -3.28
CA VAL A 104 2.48 -4.13 -2.78
C VAL A 104 3.27 -3.43 -3.87
N GLY A 105 2.81 -2.25 -4.30
CA GLY A 105 3.36 -1.53 -5.45
C GLY A 105 4.63 -0.77 -5.15
N THR A 106 4.81 -0.31 -3.92
CA THR A 106 5.96 0.50 -3.49
C THR A 106 6.60 -0.11 -2.25
N GLN A 107 7.78 0.36 -1.87
CA GLN A 107 8.37 -0.04 -0.60
C GLN A 107 7.37 0.19 0.54
N PRO A 108 6.97 -0.87 1.27
CA PRO A 108 5.91 -0.78 2.28
C PRO A 108 6.26 0.16 3.43
N LEU A 109 7.53 0.23 3.78
CA LEU A 109 8.13 1.08 4.82
C LEU A 109 9.56 1.46 4.41
N PRO A 110 10.23 2.41 5.09
CA PRO A 110 11.65 2.65 4.88
C PRO A 110 12.47 1.37 5.14
N PRO A 111 13.42 1.00 4.25
CA PRO A 111 14.20 -0.25 4.37
C PRO A 111 14.89 -0.43 5.72
N SER A 112 15.34 0.65 6.36
CA SER A 112 15.96 0.63 7.70
C SER A 112 15.04 0.07 8.80
N THR A 113 13.74 0.00 8.56
CA THR A 113 12.74 -0.49 9.51
C THR A 113 12.32 -1.94 9.25
N TYR A 114 12.76 -2.56 8.16
CA TYR A 114 12.27 -3.87 7.72
C TYR A 114 12.49 -4.99 8.74
N THR A 115 13.60 -5.00 9.47
CA THR A 115 13.86 -6.01 10.50
C THR A 115 12.81 -5.96 11.61
N ALA A 116 12.46 -4.75 12.08
CA ALA A 116 11.43 -4.58 13.09
C ALA A 116 10.04 -4.90 12.54
N ALA A 117 9.74 -4.42 11.32
CA ALA A 117 8.48 -4.66 10.64
C ALA A 117 8.22 -6.16 10.41
N SER A 118 9.25 -6.92 10.02
CA SER A 118 9.18 -8.36 9.81
C SER A 118 8.78 -9.10 11.09
N ARG A 119 9.29 -8.70 12.25
CA ARG A 119 8.89 -9.29 13.54
C ARG A 119 7.41 -9.09 13.81
N PHE A 120 6.92 -7.86 13.68
CA PHE A 120 5.49 -7.57 13.87
C PHE A 120 4.58 -8.27 12.85
N LEU A 121 5.08 -8.56 11.66
CA LEU A 121 4.36 -9.34 10.67
C LEU A 121 4.30 -10.81 11.07
N ILE A 122 5.44 -11.41 11.45
CA ILE A 122 5.53 -12.82 11.89
C ILE A 122 4.67 -13.06 13.13
N ASP A 123 4.70 -12.14 14.10
CA ASP A 123 3.91 -12.24 15.33
C ASP A 123 2.42 -11.91 15.13
N SER A 124 2.03 -11.53 13.92
CA SER A 124 0.65 -11.16 13.62
C SER A 124 -0.25 -12.38 13.42
N PRO A 125 -1.50 -12.36 13.95
CA PRO A 125 -2.47 -13.42 13.68
C PRO A 125 -2.90 -13.49 12.20
N TYR A 126 -2.50 -12.54 11.37
CA TYR A 126 -2.79 -12.52 9.94
C TYR A 126 -1.72 -13.22 9.10
N MET A 127 -0.54 -13.51 9.65
CA MET A 127 0.57 -14.13 8.91
C MET A 127 0.15 -15.41 8.19
N ASP A 128 -0.57 -16.28 8.89
CA ASP A 128 -1.04 -17.55 8.37
C ASP A 128 -2.44 -17.49 7.72
N LYS A 129 -3.15 -16.38 7.86
CA LYS A 129 -4.50 -16.19 7.31
C LYS A 129 -4.51 -15.60 5.91
N ILE A 130 -3.44 -14.89 5.53
CA ILE A 130 -3.31 -14.33 4.19
C ILE A 130 -2.90 -15.44 3.22
N ASP A 131 -3.70 -15.63 2.19
CA ASP A 131 -3.46 -16.60 1.12
C ASP A 131 -2.27 -16.17 0.26
N LYS A 132 -1.12 -16.80 0.51
CA LYS A 132 0.14 -16.51 -0.23
C LYS A 132 0.02 -16.83 -1.73
N SER A 133 -0.86 -17.74 -2.14
CA SER A 133 -1.10 -18.04 -3.55
C SER A 133 -1.84 -16.93 -4.29
N LYS A 134 -2.40 -15.96 -3.55
CA LYS A 134 -3.11 -14.80 -4.05
C LYS A 134 -2.42 -13.48 -3.71
N PHE A 135 -1.26 -13.54 -3.06
CA PHE A 135 -0.51 -12.34 -2.67
C PHE A 135 0.91 -12.38 -3.24
N LEU A 136 1.12 -11.63 -4.31
CA LEU A 136 2.40 -11.55 -5.01
C LEU A 136 3.44 -10.87 -4.10
N GLY A 137 4.58 -11.50 -3.91
CA GLY A 137 5.66 -11.00 -3.06
C GLY A 137 5.47 -11.20 -1.56
N TRP A 138 4.43 -11.96 -1.12
CA TRP A 138 4.28 -12.26 0.30
C TRP A 138 5.52 -12.98 0.86
N PRO A 139 6.00 -12.62 2.05
CA PRO A 139 5.44 -11.72 3.07
C PRO A 139 5.91 -10.25 3.01
N VAL A 140 6.13 -9.70 1.87
CA VAL A 140 6.40 -8.31 1.46
C VAL A 140 7.70 -7.68 1.97
N PHE A 141 8.35 -8.22 3.00
CA PHE A 141 9.61 -7.71 3.53
C PHE A 141 10.79 -8.60 3.14
N LYS A 142 11.83 -8.04 2.51
CA LYS A 142 13.06 -8.75 2.08
C LYS A 142 13.71 -9.63 3.16
N PRO A 143 13.85 -9.21 4.43
CA PRO A 143 14.50 -10.03 5.46
C PRO A 143 13.83 -11.36 5.75
N ILE A 144 12.59 -11.55 5.35
CA ILE A 144 11.81 -12.78 5.55
C ILE A 144 11.35 -13.40 4.23
N GLY A 145 12.05 -13.07 3.13
CA GLY A 145 11.84 -13.67 1.81
C GLY A 145 10.72 -13.06 0.99
N GLY A 146 10.13 -11.93 1.43
CA GLY A 146 9.13 -11.21 0.67
C GLY A 146 9.73 -10.13 -0.23
N TRP A 147 8.89 -9.52 -1.07
CA TRP A 147 9.25 -8.42 -1.95
C TRP A 147 8.04 -7.55 -2.32
N CYS A 148 8.29 -6.36 -2.84
CA CYS A 148 7.31 -5.46 -3.43
C CYS A 148 7.69 -5.14 -4.88
N VAL A 149 6.83 -4.45 -5.63
CA VAL A 149 7.13 -4.12 -7.06
C VAL A 149 8.39 -3.28 -7.20
N ASP A 150 8.66 -2.36 -6.27
CA ASP A 150 9.91 -1.59 -6.29
C ASP A 150 11.15 -2.49 -6.23
N ASP A 151 11.09 -3.61 -5.49
CA ASP A 151 12.19 -4.55 -5.40
C ASP A 151 12.47 -5.30 -6.72
N ILE A 152 11.42 -5.55 -7.51
CA ILE A 152 11.57 -6.12 -8.85
C ILE A 152 12.28 -5.10 -9.74
N PHE A 153 11.85 -3.83 -9.67
CA PHE A 153 12.38 -2.77 -10.51
C PHE A 153 13.84 -2.44 -10.24
N ASP A 154 14.36 -2.76 -9.05
CA ASP A 154 15.80 -2.63 -8.75
C ASP A 154 16.70 -3.45 -9.68
N ASN A 155 16.14 -4.44 -10.40
CA ASN A 155 16.85 -5.29 -11.35
C ASN A 155 16.74 -4.84 -12.82
N PHE A 156 16.05 -3.73 -13.09
CA PHE A 156 15.79 -3.25 -14.44
C PHE A 156 16.07 -1.76 -14.59
N ASP A 157 16.65 -1.38 -15.71
CA ASP A 157 16.82 0.03 -16.08
C ASP A 157 15.57 0.56 -16.80
N ASN A 158 15.33 1.86 -16.67
CA ASN A 158 14.31 2.60 -17.42
C ASN A 158 12.86 2.08 -17.27
N VAL A 159 12.51 1.51 -16.13
CA VAL A 159 11.16 0.98 -15.84
C VAL A 159 10.25 2.00 -15.14
N ARG A 160 10.76 3.17 -14.82
CA ARG A 160 10.04 4.28 -14.17
C ARG A 160 9.85 5.45 -15.13
N ILE A 161 8.85 6.29 -14.88
CA ILE A 161 8.57 7.46 -15.73
C ILE A 161 9.77 8.41 -15.74
N SER A 162 10.37 8.69 -14.58
CA SER A 162 11.57 9.53 -14.46
C SER A 162 12.24 9.37 -13.09
N GLU A 163 13.40 10.01 -12.90
CA GLU A 163 14.06 10.10 -11.58
C GLU A 163 13.23 10.84 -10.51
N LYS A 164 12.27 11.66 -10.93
CA LYS A 164 11.38 12.42 -10.04
C LYS A 164 10.01 11.78 -9.88
N ASP A 165 9.62 10.94 -10.83
CA ASP A 165 8.37 10.22 -10.84
C ASP A 165 8.65 8.71 -10.86
N TYR A 166 8.58 8.10 -9.70
CA TYR A 166 8.87 6.69 -9.47
C TYR A 166 7.77 5.73 -9.91
N HIS A 167 6.66 6.23 -10.49
CA HIS A 167 5.64 5.34 -11.03
C HIS A 167 6.18 4.52 -12.21
N PRO A 168 5.68 3.30 -12.39
CA PRO A 168 6.07 2.48 -13.53
C PRO A 168 5.69 3.16 -14.86
N ASN A 169 6.58 3.09 -15.82
CA ASN A 169 6.28 3.40 -17.22
C ASN A 169 5.67 2.17 -17.92
N CYS A 170 5.48 2.21 -19.25
CA CYS A 170 4.92 1.10 -20.01
C CYS A 170 5.70 -0.20 -19.79
N GLN A 171 7.04 -0.17 -19.83
CA GLN A 171 7.89 -1.33 -19.59
C GLN A 171 7.75 -1.86 -18.17
N GLY A 172 7.67 -0.98 -17.17
CA GLY A 172 7.41 -1.36 -15.78
C GLY A 172 6.05 -2.06 -15.62
N HIS A 173 5.00 -1.57 -16.30
CA HIS A 173 3.70 -2.23 -16.31
C HIS A 173 3.71 -3.60 -17.00
N GLU A 174 4.51 -3.78 -18.05
CA GLU A 174 4.71 -5.08 -18.70
C GLU A 174 5.35 -6.10 -17.76
N ILE A 175 6.39 -5.70 -17.01
CA ILE A 175 7.04 -6.54 -16.01
C ILE A 175 6.05 -6.97 -14.94
N ILE A 176 5.29 -6.04 -14.34
CA ILE A 176 4.25 -6.37 -13.34
C ILE A 176 3.25 -7.37 -13.93
N THR A 177 2.85 -7.16 -15.19
CA THR A 177 1.91 -8.04 -15.87
C THR A 177 2.45 -9.45 -16.04
N GLN A 178 3.75 -9.61 -16.34
CA GLN A 178 4.38 -10.92 -16.46
C GLN A 178 4.44 -11.66 -15.10
N GLU A 179 4.78 -10.95 -14.02
CA GLU A 179 4.78 -11.50 -12.66
C GLU A 179 3.37 -12.00 -12.26
N ILE A 180 2.33 -11.21 -12.53
CA ILE A 180 0.94 -11.62 -12.28
C ILE A 180 0.56 -12.87 -13.10
N LYS A 181 0.97 -12.92 -14.36
CA LYS A 181 0.69 -14.08 -15.22
C LYS A 181 1.43 -15.35 -14.75
N GLN A 182 2.65 -15.20 -14.25
CA GLN A 182 3.42 -16.32 -13.70
C GLN A 182 2.73 -16.88 -12.45
N LEU A 183 2.37 -16.02 -11.48
CA LEU A 183 1.67 -16.43 -10.28
C LEU A 183 0.37 -17.19 -10.61
N LYS A 184 -0.35 -16.75 -11.63
CA LYS A 184 -1.59 -17.42 -12.06
C LYS A 184 -1.33 -18.81 -12.66
N ARG A 185 -0.20 -19.03 -13.32
CA ARG A 185 0.21 -20.35 -13.85
C ARG A 185 0.59 -21.31 -12.73
N ASP A 186 1.34 -20.82 -11.75
CA ASP A 186 1.83 -21.61 -10.63
C ASP A 186 0.70 -22.00 -9.64
N ALA A 187 -0.45 -21.33 -9.72
CA ALA A 187 -1.63 -21.60 -8.91
C ALA A 187 -2.63 -22.59 -9.54
N GLN A 188 -2.37 -23.06 -10.76
CA GLN A 188 -3.17 -24.07 -11.48
C GLN A 188 -2.52 -25.44 -11.38
#